data_fd0220fd789f9aaad5c1ffe3c0bae34c
#
_entry.id   fd0220fd789f9aaad5c1ffe3c0bae34c
#
_cell.length_a   1.000
_cell.length_b   1.000
_cell.length_c   1.000
_cell.angle_alpha   90.00
_cell.angle_beta   90.00
_cell.angle_gamma   90.00
#
_symmetry.space_group_name_H-M   'P 1'
#
loop_
_entity.id
_entity.type
_entity.pdbx_description
1 polymer ?
#
loop_
_entity_poly.entity_id
_entity_poly.type
_entity_poly.pdbx_seq_one_letter_code
_entity_poly.pdbx_strand_id
1 'polypeptide(L)'
;MSQLIEETLFDLLSQVRKGDSISPNDVAKAIDATNWRRELPKVRAVIIGQARQGRIDVLRKGKPIEPEGFKGIYRIRLPQNETQSV
;
A
#
# COMPACT_ATOMS: atom_id res chain seq x y z
N MET A 1 5.93 15.28 3.96
CA MET A 1 4.98 14.59 4.70
C MET A 1 4.35 13.46 3.95
N SER A 2 3.02 13.41 3.85
CA SER A 2 2.37 12.27 3.22
C SER A 2 2.71 12.16 1.74
N GLN A 3 3.09 13.25 1.09
CA GLN A 3 3.43 13.18 -0.32
C GLN A 3 4.64 12.29 -0.57
N LEU A 4 5.64 12.34 0.28
CA LEU A 4 6.80 11.47 0.13
C LEU A 4 6.40 10.01 0.29
N ILE A 5 5.55 9.73 1.27
CA ILE A 5 5.10 8.37 1.50
C ILE A 5 4.30 7.87 0.31
N GLU A 6 3.42 8.72 -0.20
CA GLU A 6 2.60 8.37 -1.35
C GLU A 6 3.46 8.06 -2.57
N GLU A 7 4.45 8.90 -2.85
CA GLU A 7 5.34 8.68 -3.97
C GLU A 7 6.12 7.38 -3.82
N THR A 8 6.61 7.13 -2.62
CA THR A 8 7.37 5.92 -2.35
C THR A 8 6.48 4.69 -2.53
N LEU A 9 5.26 4.75 -2.03
CA LEU A 9 4.32 3.66 -2.16
C LEU A 9 4.09 3.30 -3.63
N PHE A 10 3.77 4.28 -4.45
CA PHE A 10 3.49 4.00 -5.85
C PHE A 10 4.74 3.64 -6.64
N ASP A 11 5.89 4.18 -6.24
CA ASP A 11 7.14 3.80 -6.87
C ASP A 11 7.42 2.31 -6.65
N LEU A 12 7.25 1.84 -5.42
CA LEU A 12 7.46 0.43 -5.13
C LEU A 12 6.45 -0.45 -5.85
N LEU A 13 5.20 0.00 -5.90
CA LEU A 13 4.18 -0.77 -6.61
C LEU A 13 4.46 -0.88 -8.10
N SER A 14 5.09 0.13 -8.67
CA SER A 14 5.41 0.10 -10.08
C SER A 14 6.57 -0.84 -10.41
N GLN A 15 7.34 -1.23 -9.39
CA GLN A 15 8.50 -2.08 -9.60
C GLN A 15 8.19 -3.56 -9.47
N VAL A 16 7.02 -3.92 -8.97
CA VAL A 16 6.65 -5.33 -8.88
C VAL A 16 5.77 -5.69 -10.05
N ARG A 17 5.62 -6.98 -10.27
CA ARG A 17 4.78 -7.46 -11.37
C ARG A 17 3.34 -7.10 -11.10
N LYS A 18 2.60 -6.94 -12.19
CA LYS A 18 1.18 -6.69 -12.09
C LYS A 18 0.52 -7.81 -11.27
N GLY A 19 -0.24 -7.41 -10.27
CA GLY A 19 -0.88 -8.37 -9.40
C GLY A 19 -0.09 -8.73 -8.15
N ASP A 20 1.19 -8.43 -8.14
CA ASP A 20 2.00 -8.67 -6.93
C ASP A 20 1.72 -7.59 -5.90
N SER A 21 2.01 -7.93 -4.66
CA SER A 21 1.76 -7.03 -3.55
C SER A 21 3.06 -6.71 -2.82
N ILE A 22 3.01 -5.63 -2.05
CA ILE A 22 4.11 -5.24 -1.17
C ILE A 22 3.56 -5.12 0.25
N SER A 23 4.46 -5.11 1.22
CA SER A 23 4.02 -4.94 2.61
C SER A 23 4.19 -3.47 3.01
N PRO A 24 3.45 -3.02 4.03
CA PRO A 24 3.67 -1.67 4.53
C PRO A 24 5.07 -1.47 5.08
N ASN A 25 5.70 -2.54 5.56
CA ASN A 25 7.08 -2.45 6.03
C ASN A 25 8.02 -2.07 4.89
N ASP A 26 7.77 -2.58 3.69
CA ASP A 26 8.60 -2.24 2.54
C ASP A 26 8.58 -0.74 2.27
N VAL A 27 7.40 -0.14 2.38
CA VAL A 27 7.27 1.30 2.18
C VAL A 27 8.01 2.05 3.27
N ALA A 28 7.81 1.66 4.52
CA ALA A 28 8.44 2.33 5.64
C ALA A 28 9.96 2.24 5.55
N LYS A 29 10.48 1.08 5.19
CA LYS A 29 11.93 0.90 5.07
C LYS A 29 12.53 1.70 3.93
N ALA A 30 11.77 1.90 2.88
CA ALA A 30 12.24 2.72 1.77
C ALA A 30 12.33 4.20 2.17
N ILE A 31 11.52 4.61 3.12
CA ILE A 31 11.54 5.99 3.61
C ILE A 31 12.67 6.18 4.62
N ASP A 32 12.83 5.24 5.54
CA ASP A 32 13.84 5.34 6.59
C ASP A 32 14.29 3.93 6.97
N ALA A 33 15.43 3.53 6.42
CA ALA A 33 15.91 2.15 6.63
C ALA A 33 16.23 1.87 8.08
N THR A 34 16.58 2.89 8.85
CA THR A 34 16.98 2.69 10.24
C THR A 34 15.79 2.74 11.19
N ASN A 35 14.94 3.75 11.02
CA ASN A 35 13.84 3.99 11.95
C ASN A 35 12.48 3.75 11.30
N TRP A 36 12.42 2.74 10.45
CA TRP A 36 11.22 2.50 9.66
C TRP A 36 9.96 2.22 10.51
N ARG A 37 10.16 1.65 11.69
CA ARG A 37 9.00 1.37 12.55
C ARG A 37 8.28 2.64 12.95
N ARG A 38 9.00 3.74 13.06
CA ARG A 38 8.40 5.04 13.41
C ARG A 38 7.56 5.58 12.28
N GLU A 39 7.82 5.13 11.05
CA GLU A 39 7.07 5.59 9.89
C GLU A 39 5.77 4.82 9.67
N LEU A 40 5.63 3.67 10.30
CA LEU A 40 4.47 2.80 10.04
C LEU A 40 3.12 3.48 10.25
N PRO A 41 2.90 4.24 11.32
CA PRO A 41 1.59 4.89 11.46
C PRO A 41 1.28 5.85 10.33
N LYS A 42 2.29 6.58 9.85
CA LYS A 42 2.10 7.49 8.73
C LYS A 42 1.84 6.73 7.44
N VAL A 43 2.59 5.65 7.23
CA VAL A 43 2.41 4.80 6.06
C VAL A 43 0.99 4.24 6.03
N ARG A 44 0.52 3.75 7.18
CA ARG A 44 -0.84 3.22 7.26
C ARG A 44 -1.87 4.27 6.90
N ALA A 45 -1.70 5.49 7.39
CA ALA A 45 -2.66 6.55 7.09
C ALA A 45 -2.72 6.84 5.60
N VAL A 46 -1.56 6.87 4.93
CA VAL A 46 -1.52 7.11 3.50
C VAL A 46 -2.16 5.94 2.75
N ILE A 47 -1.87 4.72 3.17
CA ILE A 47 -2.45 3.54 2.54
C ILE A 47 -3.98 3.58 2.62
N ILE A 48 -4.51 3.90 3.80
CA ILE A 48 -5.97 3.97 3.95
C ILE A 48 -6.55 5.04 3.04
N GLY A 49 -5.91 6.21 2.97
CA GLY A 49 -6.38 7.28 2.11
C GLY A 49 -6.39 6.89 0.65
N GLN A 50 -5.33 6.24 0.18
CA GLN A 50 -5.25 5.84 -1.22
C GLN A 50 -6.24 4.72 -1.53
N ALA A 51 -6.45 3.81 -0.58
CA ALA A 51 -7.40 2.72 -0.77
C ALA A 51 -8.83 3.26 -0.87
N ARG A 52 -9.15 4.26 -0.07
CA ARG A 52 -10.48 4.88 -0.16
C ARG A 52 -10.72 5.54 -1.50
N GLN A 53 -9.66 6.00 -2.15
CA GLN A 53 -9.76 6.61 -3.46
C GLN A 53 -9.74 5.59 -4.59
N GLY A 54 -9.60 4.31 -4.26
CA GLY A 54 -9.59 3.26 -5.26
C GLY A 54 -8.27 3.13 -6.00
N ARG A 55 -7.22 3.75 -5.51
CA ARG A 55 -5.93 3.71 -6.19
C ARG A 55 -5.09 2.49 -5.85
N ILE A 56 -5.39 1.85 -4.74
CA ILE A 56 -4.72 0.64 -4.33
C ILE A 56 -5.72 -0.28 -3.68
N ASP A 57 -5.37 -1.57 -3.63
CA ASP A 57 -6.13 -2.56 -2.89
C ASP A 57 -5.36 -2.94 -1.64
N VAL A 58 -6.06 -3.07 -0.54
CA VAL A 58 -5.50 -3.61 0.69
C VAL A 58 -5.93 -5.07 0.77
N LEU A 59 -4.96 -5.94 1.00
CA LEU A 59 -5.21 -7.38 0.99
C LEU A 59 -4.92 -7.97 2.36
N ARG A 60 -5.75 -8.90 2.77
CA ARG A 60 -5.48 -9.67 3.94
C ARG A 60 -5.72 -11.12 3.60
N LYS A 61 -4.70 -11.95 3.82
CA LYS A 61 -4.75 -13.36 3.45
C LYS A 61 -5.11 -13.55 1.98
N GLY A 62 -4.57 -12.64 1.16
CA GLY A 62 -4.74 -12.72 -0.27
C GLY A 62 -6.04 -12.18 -0.82
N LYS A 63 -6.91 -11.64 0.03
CA LYS A 63 -8.21 -11.15 -0.41
C LYS A 63 -8.33 -9.66 -0.13
N PRO A 64 -8.94 -8.90 -1.05
CA PRO A 64 -9.18 -7.48 -0.80
C PRO A 64 -10.11 -7.29 0.39
N ILE A 65 -9.81 -6.27 1.19
CA ILE A 65 -10.64 -5.92 2.34
C ILE A 65 -10.93 -4.43 2.30
N GLU A 66 -11.91 -4.04 3.10
CA GLU A 66 -12.25 -2.63 3.20
C GLU A 66 -11.09 -1.86 3.81
N PRO A 67 -10.85 -0.64 3.36
CA PRO A 67 -9.73 0.14 3.88
C PRO A 67 -9.89 0.55 5.32
N GLU A 68 -11.07 0.42 5.90
CA GLU A 68 -11.30 0.81 7.27
C GLU A 68 -11.45 -0.41 8.15
N GLY A 69 -10.95 -0.28 9.38
CA GLY A 69 -11.18 -1.30 10.38
C GLY A 69 -10.33 -2.54 10.26
N PHE A 70 -9.43 -2.61 9.30
CA PHE A 70 -8.60 -3.79 9.19
C PHE A 70 -7.53 -3.79 10.28
N LYS A 71 -7.17 -4.98 10.72
CA LYS A 71 -6.16 -5.18 11.73
C LYS A 71 -5.24 -6.31 11.31
N GLY A 72 -4.06 -6.34 11.92
CA GLY A 72 -3.12 -7.40 11.68
C GLY A 72 -2.31 -7.17 10.43
N ILE A 73 -1.77 -8.24 9.89
CA ILE A 73 -0.89 -8.17 8.73
C ILE A 73 -1.71 -7.98 7.47
N TYR A 74 -1.28 -7.06 6.64
CA TYR A 74 -1.95 -6.79 5.38
C TYR A 74 -0.88 -6.48 4.33
N ARG A 75 -1.30 -6.50 3.07
CA ARG A 75 -0.42 -6.17 1.96
C ARG A 75 -1.16 -5.22 1.02
N ILE A 76 -0.40 -4.59 0.13
CA ILE A 76 -0.94 -3.59 -0.78
C ILE A 76 -0.59 -3.98 -2.20
N ARG A 77 -1.51 -3.76 -3.13
CA ARG A 77 -1.22 -3.96 -4.55
C ARG A 77 -1.96 -2.92 -5.37
N LEU A 78 -1.54 -2.75 -6.61
CA LEU A 78 -2.29 -1.92 -7.54
C LEU A 78 -3.61 -2.61 -7.85
N PRO A 79 -4.69 -1.85 -8.08
CA PRO A 79 -5.99 -2.46 -8.32
C PRO A 79 -5.98 -3.36 -9.55
N GLN A 80 -6.72 -4.44 -9.46
CA GLN A 80 -6.90 -5.36 -10.58
C GLN A 80 -8.15 -4.95 -11.32
N ASN A 81 -8.00 -4.13 -12.33
CA ASN A 81 -9.13 -3.56 -13.05
C ASN A 81 -9.18 -4.08 -14.48
N GLU A 82 -9.37 -5.36 -14.62
CA GLU A 82 -9.45 -5.91 -15.96
C GLU A 82 -10.60 -5.36 -16.75
N THR A 83 -11.66 -5.00 -16.07
CA THR A 83 -12.81 -4.43 -16.77
C THR A 83 -12.44 -3.19 -17.52
N GLN A 84 -11.38 -2.55 -17.12
CA GLN A 84 -10.95 -1.33 -17.77
C GLN A 84 -10.38 -1.57 -19.14
N SER A 85 -9.90 -2.75 -19.36
CA SER A 85 -9.23 -3.05 -20.61
C SER A 85 -10.17 -3.11 -21.80
N VAL A 86 -11.41 -3.12 -21.54
CA VAL A 86 -12.40 -3.23 -22.60
C VAL A 86 -12.37 -2.04 -23.54
#